data_9c5ffa3a293362e23a4e38d666b48a41
#
_entry.id   9c5ffa3a293362e23a4e38d666b48a41
#
_cell.length_a   1.000
_cell.length_b   1.000
_cell.length_c   1.000
_cell.angle_alpha   90.00
_cell.angle_beta   90.00
_cell.angle_gamma   90.00
#
_symmetry.space_group_name_H-M   'P 1'
#
loop_
_entity.id
_entity.type
_entity.pdbx_description
1 polymer ?
#
loop_
_entity_poly.entity_id
_entity_poly.type
_entity_poly.pdbx_seq_one_letter_code
_entity_poly.pdbx_strand_id
1 'polypeptide(L)'
;MMSAMLAPDVDQLLPLLDEGAVLGLGEPTHGSANAFAWKLDILAEFARRRMLGAFAIEDSLVAGQHLEAALHGNADLDEALALGSSVWRTEAIREGLRKLASILAAYQEESLPRVLGIDVRAPHRTAQALRDHGHDDPLLRLVAEHAELGEREAAALAELCARIEQSAAPQAAALARNLGRHVDAYLTAPDLARLHRRDTHMADTLLENLPGRGITVAWAHNEHIARNPDFYGGPSMGTVLDAELGRRYVPVGLMCGEGEARAVDPSTGDDSWRTVPLPPLRAGTTDAALAALGAGLVTRESFSHSGPRRFLGWRIDTSLFGDADAARKSFEIERPSSDFDGLVMLGRSTADVTAELPEP
;
A
#
# COMPACT_ATOMS: atom_id res chain seq x y z
N MET A 1 -17.47 -20.88 -15.33
CA MET A 1 -16.23 -21.66 -15.19
C MET A 1 -15.24 -20.71 -14.52
N MET A 2 -15.12 -20.73 -13.18
CA MET A 2 -14.08 -20.00 -12.47
C MET A 2 -12.73 -20.54 -12.96
N SER A 3 -11.95 -19.69 -13.64
CA SER A 3 -10.55 -20.01 -13.93
C SER A 3 -9.91 -20.35 -12.58
N ALA A 4 -9.31 -21.53 -12.48
CA ALA A 4 -8.53 -21.91 -11.32
C ALA A 4 -7.47 -20.79 -11.14
N MET A 5 -7.68 -19.93 -10.14
CA MET A 5 -6.61 -19.03 -9.71
C MET A 5 -5.43 -19.93 -9.40
N LEU A 6 -4.29 -19.66 -10.04
CA LEU A 6 -3.04 -20.28 -9.64
C LEU A 6 -2.92 -20.03 -8.13
N ALA A 7 -2.87 -21.12 -7.36
CA ALA A 7 -2.62 -20.99 -5.93
C ALA A 7 -1.34 -20.17 -5.75
N PRO A 8 -1.30 -19.23 -4.79
CA PRO A 8 -0.11 -18.44 -4.56
C PRO A 8 1.04 -19.39 -4.29
N ASP A 9 2.06 -19.33 -5.14
CA ASP A 9 3.22 -20.19 -4.99
C ASP A 9 4.21 -19.53 -4.04
N VAL A 10 3.87 -19.57 -2.74
CA VAL A 10 4.79 -19.13 -1.68
C VAL A 10 6.12 -19.82 -1.79
N ASP A 11 6.14 -21.09 -2.23
CA ASP A 11 7.37 -21.87 -2.39
C ASP A 11 8.29 -21.29 -3.48
N GLN A 12 7.72 -20.57 -4.46
CA GLN A 12 8.53 -19.81 -5.44
C GLN A 12 9.08 -18.51 -4.87
N LEU A 13 8.44 -17.90 -3.87
CA LEU A 13 8.92 -16.70 -3.20
C LEU A 13 10.00 -17.00 -2.15
N LEU A 14 9.91 -18.14 -1.47
CA LEU A 14 10.82 -18.49 -0.37
C LEU A 14 12.31 -18.43 -0.75
N PRO A 15 12.75 -18.86 -1.93
CA PRO A 15 14.16 -18.77 -2.32
C PRO A 15 14.68 -17.33 -2.44
N LEU A 16 13.79 -16.35 -2.55
CA LEU A 16 14.15 -14.93 -2.61
C LEU A 16 14.27 -14.28 -1.22
N LEU A 17 13.84 -14.97 -0.15
CA LEU A 17 13.65 -14.39 1.17
C LEU A 17 14.64 -14.95 2.18
N ASP A 18 15.44 -14.08 2.76
CA ASP A 18 16.25 -14.38 3.96
C ASP A 18 15.39 -14.15 5.23
N GLU A 19 15.82 -14.64 6.38
CA GLU A 19 15.20 -14.32 7.67
C GLU A 19 15.26 -12.81 7.94
N GLY A 20 14.15 -12.23 8.38
CA GLY A 20 14.03 -10.79 8.57
C GLY A 20 13.92 -10.00 7.26
N ALA A 21 13.60 -10.65 6.15
CA ALA A 21 13.37 -9.98 4.89
C ALA A 21 12.10 -9.10 4.94
N VAL A 22 12.13 -8.03 4.15
CA VAL A 22 10.97 -7.21 3.81
C VAL A 22 10.55 -7.55 2.40
N LEU A 23 9.43 -8.24 2.26
CA LEU A 23 8.81 -8.56 0.98
C LEU A 23 7.85 -7.43 0.60
N GLY A 24 8.23 -6.62 -0.39
CA GLY A 24 7.32 -5.65 -1.01
C GLY A 24 6.37 -6.38 -1.96
N LEU A 25 5.07 -6.42 -1.64
CA LEU A 25 4.04 -6.93 -2.53
C LEU A 25 3.31 -5.78 -3.19
N GLY A 26 3.56 -5.61 -4.48
CA GLY A 26 2.92 -4.61 -5.31
C GLY A 26 1.48 -4.92 -5.67
N GLU A 27 0.84 -3.96 -6.31
CA GLU A 27 -0.45 -4.14 -6.97
C GLU A 27 -0.51 -3.31 -8.25
N PRO A 28 -1.17 -3.84 -9.29
CA PRO A 28 -1.25 -3.17 -10.59
C PRO A 28 -2.23 -1.99 -10.57
N THR A 29 -3.20 -2.02 -9.64
CA THR A 29 -4.24 -1.02 -9.42
C THR A 29 -4.90 -1.28 -8.07
N HIS A 30 -5.44 -0.24 -7.46
CA HIS A 30 -6.14 -0.32 -6.16
C HIS A 30 -7.56 -0.93 -6.24
N GLY A 31 -7.89 -1.70 -7.26
CA GLY A 31 -9.25 -2.22 -7.43
C GLY A 31 -9.34 -3.58 -8.11
N SER A 32 -8.27 -4.37 -8.10
CA SER A 32 -8.24 -5.72 -8.67
C SER A 32 -8.49 -6.78 -7.59
N ALA A 33 -9.67 -7.38 -7.58
CA ALA A 33 -10.07 -8.39 -6.59
C ALA A 33 -9.10 -9.58 -6.53
N ASN A 34 -8.70 -10.09 -7.69
CA ASN A 34 -7.78 -11.23 -7.75
C ASN A 34 -6.34 -10.86 -7.36
N ALA A 35 -5.91 -9.59 -7.56
CA ALA A 35 -4.65 -9.12 -7.03
C ALA A 35 -4.67 -9.08 -5.49
N PHE A 36 -5.73 -8.57 -4.90
CA PHE A 36 -5.92 -8.54 -3.46
C PHE A 36 -5.99 -9.95 -2.88
N ALA A 37 -6.80 -10.83 -3.47
CA ALA A 37 -6.93 -12.21 -3.03
C ALA A 37 -5.58 -12.93 -3.05
N TRP A 38 -4.77 -12.76 -4.10
CA TRP A 38 -3.44 -13.37 -4.18
C TRP A 38 -2.53 -12.89 -3.05
N LYS A 39 -2.47 -11.58 -2.77
CA LYS A 39 -1.63 -11.03 -1.69
C LYS A 39 -2.08 -11.51 -0.30
N LEU A 40 -3.40 -11.58 -0.09
CA LEU A 40 -3.98 -12.09 1.16
C LEU A 40 -3.71 -13.59 1.37
N ASP A 41 -3.69 -14.37 0.28
CA ASP A 41 -3.32 -15.77 0.34
C ASP A 41 -1.84 -15.96 0.68
N ILE A 42 -0.93 -15.11 0.19
CA ILE A 42 0.48 -15.06 0.59
C ILE A 42 0.60 -14.75 2.09
N LEU A 43 -0.08 -13.71 2.59
CA LEU A 43 -0.10 -13.37 4.02
C LEU A 43 -0.62 -14.54 4.88
N ALA A 44 -1.73 -15.15 4.46
CA ALA A 44 -2.32 -16.28 5.14
C ALA A 44 -1.38 -17.49 5.19
N GLU A 45 -0.64 -17.74 4.11
CA GLU A 45 0.30 -18.88 4.05
C GLU A 45 1.55 -18.61 4.91
N PHE A 46 2.12 -17.39 4.88
CA PHE A 46 3.20 -17.03 5.82
C PHE A 46 2.72 -17.13 7.28
N ALA A 47 1.50 -16.72 7.57
CA ALA A 47 0.92 -16.90 8.90
C ALA A 47 0.83 -18.40 9.26
N ARG A 48 0.24 -19.28 8.42
CA ARG A 48 0.16 -20.73 8.70
C ARG A 48 1.52 -21.35 8.97
N ARG A 49 2.56 -20.91 8.26
CA ARG A 49 3.95 -21.38 8.44
C ARG A 49 4.68 -20.74 9.60
N ARG A 50 4.04 -19.83 10.35
CA ARG A 50 4.66 -19.07 11.45
C ARG A 50 5.84 -18.20 11.00
N MET A 51 5.84 -17.76 9.76
CA MET A 51 6.90 -16.96 9.14
C MET A 51 6.54 -15.46 9.09
N LEU A 52 5.27 -15.08 9.27
CA LEU A 52 4.84 -13.68 9.24
C LEU A 52 5.27 -12.96 10.52
N GLY A 53 6.17 -12.00 10.41
CA GLY A 53 6.61 -11.13 11.50
C GLY A 53 5.83 -9.82 11.58
N ALA A 54 5.54 -9.22 10.41
CA ALA A 54 4.69 -8.04 10.29
C ALA A 54 3.96 -7.98 8.96
N PHE A 55 2.81 -7.30 8.99
CA PHE A 55 2.05 -6.88 7.82
C PHE A 55 1.97 -5.35 7.82
N ALA A 56 2.57 -4.71 6.85
CA ALA A 56 2.54 -3.26 6.65
C ALA A 56 1.69 -2.94 5.42
N ILE A 57 0.74 -2.03 5.57
CA ILE A 57 -0.19 -1.63 4.50
C ILE A 57 -0.09 -0.14 4.22
N GLU A 58 -0.24 0.24 2.94
CA GLU A 58 -0.31 1.63 2.47
C GLU A 58 -1.62 2.30 2.93
N ASP A 59 -1.77 2.44 4.24
CA ASP A 59 -2.85 3.17 4.90
C ASP A 59 -2.32 3.94 6.10
N SER A 60 -3.16 4.81 6.68
CA SER A 60 -2.77 5.65 7.81
C SER A 60 -2.34 4.81 9.02
N LEU A 61 -1.48 5.40 9.86
CA LEU A 61 -1.02 4.78 11.10
C LEU A 61 -2.20 4.36 12.00
N VAL A 62 -3.22 5.22 12.12
CA VAL A 62 -4.42 4.95 12.94
C VAL A 62 -5.22 3.79 12.37
N ALA A 63 -5.43 3.75 11.04
CA ALA A 63 -6.11 2.62 10.41
C ALA A 63 -5.35 1.29 10.63
N GLY A 64 -4.02 1.32 10.54
CA GLY A 64 -3.17 0.16 10.85
C GLY A 64 -3.32 -0.32 12.29
N GLN A 65 -3.40 0.58 13.27
CA GLN A 65 -3.61 0.23 14.68
C GLN A 65 -4.97 -0.44 14.91
N HIS A 66 -6.04 0.07 14.31
CA HIS A 66 -7.37 -0.56 14.39
C HIS A 66 -7.39 -1.92 13.69
N LEU A 67 -6.72 -2.04 12.54
CA LEU A 67 -6.59 -3.31 11.84
C LEU A 67 -5.79 -4.34 12.66
N GLU A 68 -4.72 -3.92 13.34
CA GLU A 68 -3.97 -4.77 14.27
C GLU A 68 -4.87 -5.31 15.38
N ALA A 69 -5.61 -4.42 16.04
CA ALA A 69 -6.55 -4.80 17.09
C ALA A 69 -7.60 -5.81 16.59
N ALA A 70 -8.15 -5.59 15.39
CA ALA A 70 -9.16 -6.48 14.80
C ALA A 70 -8.57 -7.85 14.41
N LEU A 71 -7.39 -7.89 13.80
CA LEU A 71 -6.72 -9.14 13.42
C LEU A 71 -6.27 -9.95 14.65
N HIS A 72 -6.02 -9.28 15.77
CA HIS A 72 -5.71 -9.92 17.06
C HIS A 72 -6.96 -10.28 17.90
N GLY A 73 -8.17 -10.04 17.36
CA GLY A 73 -9.44 -10.38 18.03
C GLY A 73 -9.88 -9.40 19.12
N ASN A 74 -9.27 -8.21 19.18
CA ASN A 74 -9.55 -7.17 20.18
C ASN A 74 -10.52 -6.08 19.69
N ALA A 75 -10.92 -6.11 18.42
CA ALA A 75 -11.86 -5.17 17.80
C ALA A 75 -12.65 -5.84 16.68
N ASP A 76 -13.72 -5.20 16.22
CA ASP A 76 -14.48 -5.65 15.06
C ASP A 76 -13.72 -5.31 13.76
N LEU A 77 -13.67 -6.27 12.82
CA LEU A 77 -12.92 -6.10 11.57
C LEU A 77 -13.62 -5.14 10.61
N ASP A 78 -14.94 -5.15 10.55
CA ASP A 78 -15.69 -4.29 9.64
C ASP A 78 -15.62 -2.83 10.09
N GLU A 79 -15.62 -2.58 11.42
CA GLU A 79 -15.34 -1.25 12.00
C GLU A 79 -13.91 -0.79 11.70
N ALA A 80 -12.91 -1.67 11.84
CA ALA A 80 -11.52 -1.34 11.52
C ALA A 80 -11.33 -1.00 10.03
N LEU A 81 -11.97 -1.76 9.13
CA LEU A 81 -11.96 -1.49 7.68
C LEU A 81 -12.68 -0.18 7.33
N ALA A 82 -13.77 0.16 8.02
CA ALA A 82 -14.47 1.42 7.83
C ALA A 82 -13.61 2.65 8.18
N LEU A 83 -12.62 2.49 9.05
CA LEU A 83 -11.62 3.51 9.35
C LEU A 83 -10.48 3.59 8.32
N GLY A 84 -10.26 2.58 7.49
CA GLY A 84 -9.23 2.57 6.45
C GLY A 84 -9.55 3.49 5.28
N SER A 85 -8.62 3.60 4.35
CA SER A 85 -8.84 4.28 3.06
C SER A 85 -9.94 3.57 2.25
N SER A 86 -10.71 4.32 1.47
CA SER A 86 -11.78 3.76 0.61
C SER A 86 -11.26 2.75 -0.43
N VAL A 87 -9.96 2.77 -0.75
CA VAL A 87 -9.35 1.78 -1.65
C VAL A 87 -9.36 0.37 -1.05
N TRP A 88 -9.29 0.26 0.28
CA TRP A 88 -9.26 -1.02 1.01
C TRP A 88 -10.64 -1.53 1.45
N ARG A 89 -11.70 -0.74 1.28
CA ARG A 89 -13.06 -1.10 1.71
C ARG A 89 -13.75 -1.97 0.66
N THR A 90 -13.23 -3.19 0.46
CA THR A 90 -13.70 -4.12 -0.57
C THR A 90 -13.95 -5.52 -0.02
N GLU A 91 -14.79 -6.30 -0.73
CA GLU A 91 -15.14 -7.65 -0.30
C GLU A 91 -13.92 -8.59 -0.33
N ALA A 92 -13.04 -8.49 -1.34
CA ALA A 92 -11.85 -9.34 -1.39
C ALA A 92 -10.92 -9.08 -0.19
N ILE A 93 -10.73 -7.81 0.18
CA ILE A 93 -9.95 -7.43 1.38
C ILE A 93 -10.62 -7.97 2.65
N ARG A 94 -11.90 -7.72 2.81
CA ARG A 94 -12.69 -8.14 3.97
C ARG A 94 -12.63 -9.66 4.19
N GLU A 95 -12.86 -10.44 3.13
CA GLU A 95 -12.83 -11.92 3.19
C GLU A 95 -11.41 -12.42 3.51
N GLY A 96 -10.40 -11.90 2.83
CA GLY A 96 -9.03 -12.31 3.06
C GLY A 96 -8.50 -11.97 4.45
N LEU A 97 -8.85 -10.79 5.00
CA LEU A 97 -8.49 -10.41 6.36
C LEU A 97 -9.25 -11.23 7.42
N ARG A 98 -10.51 -11.60 7.18
CA ARG A 98 -11.23 -12.55 8.05
C ARG A 98 -10.54 -13.92 8.09
N LYS A 99 -10.08 -14.42 6.93
CA LYS A 99 -9.28 -15.64 6.84
C LYS A 99 -7.98 -15.52 7.62
N LEU A 100 -7.26 -14.40 7.48
CA LEU A 100 -6.03 -14.15 8.22
C LEU A 100 -6.29 -14.10 9.73
N ALA A 101 -7.30 -13.35 10.19
CA ALA A 101 -7.69 -13.29 11.60
C ALA A 101 -7.99 -14.68 12.18
N SER A 102 -8.71 -15.53 11.43
CA SER A 102 -9.00 -16.91 11.81
C SER A 102 -7.73 -17.75 12.00
N ILE A 103 -6.70 -17.54 11.20
CA ILE A 103 -5.40 -18.21 11.35
C ILE A 103 -4.66 -17.68 12.58
N LEU A 104 -4.66 -16.36 12.78
CA LEU A 104 -3.97 -15.70 13.90
C LEU A 104 -4.60 -16.02 15.25
N ALA A 105 -5.89 -16.34 15.31
CA ALA A 105 -6.58 -16.77 16.54
C ALA A 105 -5.94 -18.03 17.18
N ALA A 106 -5.14 -18.80 16.43
CA ALA A 106 -4.39 -19.93 16.95
C ALA A 106 -2.96 -19.57 17.43
N TYR A 107 -2.60 -18.29 17.42
CA TYR A 107 -1.30 -17.82 17.90
C TYR A 107 -1.36 -17.51 19.40
N GLN A 108 -0.19 -17.61 20.06
CA GLN A 108 0.00 -16.99 21.38
C GLN A 108 0.24 -15.49 21.18
N GLU A 109 -0.16 -14.70 22.16
CA GLU A 109 -0.12 -13.23 22.08
C GLU A 109 1.28 -12.70 21.70
N GLU A 110 2.32 -13.24 22.33
CA GLU A 110 3.73 -12.84 22.08
C GLU A 110 4.23 -13.21 20.68
N SER A 111 3.48 -14.03 19.96
CA SER A 111 3.82 -14.52 18.63
C SER A 111 3.01 -13.89 17.51
N LEU A 112 2.03 -13.05 17.84
CA LEU A 112 1.21 -12.34 16.88
C LEU A 112 2.09 -11.43 15.99
N PRO A 113 1.87 -11.41 14.67
CA PRO A 113 2.57 -10.48 13.79
C PRO A 113 2.09 -9.05 14.03
N ARG A 114 3.00 -8.08 13.90
CA ARG A 114 2.63 -6.66 13.92
C ARG A 114 1.79 -6.31 12.69
N VAL A 115 0.86 -5.35 12.84
CA VAL A 115 0.16 -4.74 11.71
C VAL A 115 0.41 -3.23 11.71
N LEU A 116 0.88 -2.71 10.61
CA LEU A 116 1.37 -1.34 10.51
C LEU A 116 0.66 -0.60 9.37
N GLY A 117 0.01 0.52 9.68
CA GLY A 117 -0.29 1.53 8.68
C GLY A 117 0.94 2.40 8.46
N ILE A 118 1.48 2.42 7.26
CA ILE A 118 2.76 3.11 7.01
C ILE A 118 2.60 4.49 6.39
N ASP A 119 1.39 4.86 5.96
CA ASP A 119 1.14 6.12 5.27
C ASP A 119 0.94 7.29 6.25
N VAL A 120 1.29 8.46 5.77
CA VAL A 120 1.10 9.73 6.49
C VAL A 120 -0.23 10.41 6.14
N ARG A 121 -1.10 9.74 5.40
CA ARG A 121 -2.44 10.25 5.03
C ARG A 121 -3.39 10.22 6.22
N ALA A 122 -4.57 10.84 6.03
CA ALA A 122 -5.61 10.98 7.05
C ALA A 122 -5.14 11.69 8.33
N PRO A 123 -4.52 12.91 8.24
CA PRO A 123 -4.01 13.65 9.39
C PRO A 123 -5.08 13.96 10.43
N HIS A 124 -6.35 14.11 10.01
CA HIS A 124 -7.49 14.36 10.91
C HIS A 124 -7.66 13.23 11.93
N ARG A 125 -7.48 11.97 11.53
CA ARG A 125 -7.55 10.82 12.44
C ARG A 125 -6.37 10.78 13.39
N THR A 126 -5.17 11.08 12.90
CA THR A 126 -3.96 11.16 13.73
C THR A 126 -4.07 12.30 14.76
N ALA A 127 -4.60 13.47 14.34
CA ALA A 127 -4.85 14.59 15.25
C ALA A 127 -5.91 14.24 16.29
N GLN A 128 -7.01 13.59 15.91
CA GLN A 128 -8.03 13.14 16.85
C GLN A 128 -7.45 12.12 17.85
N ALA A 129 -6.69 11.14 17.37
CA ALA A 129 -6.05 10.17 18.25
C ALA A 129 -5.08 10.83 19.27
N LEU A 130 -4.32 11.85 18.86
CA LEU A 130 -3.50 12.63 19.79
C LEU A 130 -4.34 13.34 20.85
N ARG A 131 -5.49 13.89 20.49
CA ARG A 131 -6.43 14.50 21.45
C ARG A 131 -6.99 13.49 22.43
N ASP A 132 -7.31 12.29 21.97
CA ASP A 132 -7.78 11.18 22.81
C ASP A 132 -6.69 10.72 23.80
N HIS A 133 -5.42 10.91 23.46
CA HIS A 133 -4.26 10.74 24.34
C HIS A 133 -4.01 11.96 25.27
N GLY A 134 -4.92 12.94 25.32
CA GLY A 134 -4.86 14.09 26.24
C GLY A 134 -4.10 15.29 25.73
N HIS A 135 -3.71 15.34 24.45
CA HIS A 135 -3.07 16.49 23.85
C HIS A 135 -4.13 17.45 23.24
N ASP A 136 -4.76 18.27 24.10
CA ASP A 136 -5.80 19.22 23.64
C ASP A 136 -5.18 20.58 23.22
N ASP A 137 -4.69 20.62 21.99
CA ASP A 137 -4.15 21.83 21.36
C ASP A 137 -5.11 22.34 20.26
N PRO A 138 -5.32 23.67 20.12
CA PRO A 138 -6.17 24.24 19.06
C PRO A 138 -5.80 23.81 17.64
N LEU A 139 -4.50 23.62 17.34
CA LEU A 139 -4.05 23.17 16.00
C LEU A 139 -4.47 21.73 15.74
N LEU A 140 -4.39 20.83 16.73
CA LEU A 140 -4.88 19.47 16.59
C LEU A 140 -6.40 19.42 16.36
N ARG A 141 -7.15 20.34 16.98
CA ARG A 141 -8.60 20.44 16.76
C ARG A 141 -8.90 20.87 15.33
N LEU A 142 -8.22 21.92 14.81
CA LEU A 142 -8.37 22.35 13.42
C LEU A 142 -8.12 21.20 12.43
N VAL A 143 -7.03 20.45 12.62
CA VAL A 143 -6.72 19.30 11.74
C VAL A 143 -7.77 18.20 11.85
N ALA A 144 -8.22 17.87 13.06
CA ALA A 144 -9.27 16.87 13.28
C ALA A 144 -10.60 17.26 12.62
N GLU A 145 -10.90 18.54 12.54
CA GLU A 145 -12.09 19.11 11.89
C GLU A 145 -11.90 19.40 10.38
N HIS A 146 -10.82 18.91 9.77
CA HIS A 146 -10.48 19.10 8.35
C HIS A 146 -10.31 20.59 7.93
N ALA A 147 -9.94 21.47 8.84
CA ALA A 147 -9.64 22.86 8.48
C ALA A 147 -8.37 22.96 7.62
N GLU A 148 -8.38 23.81 6.63
CA GLU A 148 -7.18 24.16 5.88
C GLU A 148 -6.24 24.99 6.76
N LEU A 149 -4.96 24.62 6.79
CA LEU A 149 -3.92 25.34 7.53
C LEU A 149 -3.11 26.24 6.60
N GLY A 150 -2.88 27.47 7.04
CA GLY A 150 -1.91 28.36 6.39
C GLY A 150 -0.46 27.97 6.75
N GLU A 151 0.51 28.58 6.05
CA GLU A 151 1.95 28.30 6.26
C GLU A 151 2.40 28.47 7.72
N ARG A 152 1.90 29.50 8.43
CA ARG A 152 2.25 29.73 9.84
C ARG A 152 1.70 28.64 10.75
N GLU A 153 0.48 28.20 10.49
CA GLU A 153 -0.18 27.15 11.26
C GLU A 153 0.49 25.79 10.99
N ALA A 154 0.86 25.51 9.74
CA ALA A 154 1.62 24.32 9.38
C ALA A 154 2.99 24.28 10.10
N ALA A 155 3.72 25.38 10.14
CA ALA A 155 4.99 25.46 10.87
C ALA A 155 4.79 25.28 12.38
N ALA A 156 3.78 25.91 12.97
CA ALA A 156 3.45 25.74 14.39
C ALA A 156 3.00 24.30 14.73
N LEU A 157 2.27 23.66 13.82
CA LEU A 157 1.88 22.25 13.97
C LEU A 157 3.10 21.33 13.92
N ALA A 158 4.07 21.56 13.05
CA ALA A 158 5.33 20.82 13.02
C ALA A 158 6.09 20.92 14.35
N GLU A 159 6.19 22.13 14.91
CA GLU A 159 6.83 22.35 16.21
C GLU A 159 6.05 21.67 17.36
N LEU A 160 4.73 21.71 17.33
CA LEU A 160 3.88 20.98 18.28
C LEU A 160 4.13 19.49 18.22
N CYS A 161 4.12 18.91 17.02
CA CYS A 161 4.40 17.48 16.81
C CYS A 161 5.78 17.09 17.37
N ALA A 162 6.82 17.87 17.08
CA ALA A 162 8.16 17.62 17.60
C ALA A 162 8.23 17.68 19.14
N ARG A 163 7.51 18.60 19.78
CA ARG A 163 7.42 18.67 21.26
C ARG A 163 6.71 17.45 21.85
N ILE A 164 5.59 17.04 21.26
CA ILE A 164 4.84 15.86 21.74
C ILE A 164 5.70 14.60 21.55
N GLU A 165 6.33 14.42 20.40
CA GLU A 165 7.21 13.28 20.13
C GLU A 165 8.31 13.12 21.18
N GLN A 166 8.91 14.20 21.63
CA GLN A 166 10.00 14.20 22.63
C GLN A 166 9.55 13.93 24.08
N SER A 167 8.31 14.25 24.43
CA SER A 167 7.84 14.27 25.82
C SER A 167 6.73 13.28 26.14
N ALA A 168 6.05 12.73 25.16
CA ALA A 168 4.87 11.89 25.37
C ALA A 168 5.22 10.39 25.51
N ALA A 169 4.20 9.62 25.93
CA ALA A 169 4.29 8.16 25.90
C ALA A 169 4.47 7.62 24.46
N PRO A 170 5.06 6.43 24.27
CA PRO A 170 5.44 5.91 22.96
C PRO A 170 4.35 5.95 21.88
N GLN A 171 3.10 5.67 22.24
CA GLN A 171 1.99 5.71 21.30
C GLN A 171 1.69 7.13 20.80
N ALA A 172 1.59 8.10 21.70
CA ALA A 172 1.37 9.50 21.35
C ALA A 172 2.58 10.08 20.59
N ALA A 173 3.80 9.68 20.95
CA ALA A 173 5.01 10.06 20.22
C ALA A 173 4.99 9.55 18.78
N ALA A 174 4.56 8.31 18.53
CA ALA A 174 4.43 7.76 17.18
C ALA A 174 3.35 8.49 16.36
N LEU A 175 2.21 8.83 16.96
CA LEU A 175 1.17 9.62 16.31
C LEU A 175 1.66 11.03 15.97
N ALA A 176 2.38 11.69 16.88
CA ALA A 176 2.94 13.02 16.66
C ALA A 176 3.99 13.01 15.54
N ARG A 177 4.87 12.00 15.51
CA ARG A 177 5.83 11.79 14.42
C ARG A 177 5.11 11.62 13.08
N ASN A 178 4.07 10.77 13.01
CA ASN A 178 3.31 10.56 11.79
C ASN A 178 2.62 11.85 11.31
N LEU A 179 2.03 12.64 12.22
CA LEU A 179 1.44 13.93 11.88
C LEU A 179 2.50 14.94 11.42
N GLY A 180 3.67 14.99 12.05
CA GLY A 180 4.81 15.80 11.62
C GLY A 180 5.29 15.46 10.22
N ARG A 181 5.36 14.17 9.88
CA ARG A 181 5.67 13.67 8.53
C ARG A 181 4.60 14.07 7.51
N HIS A 182 3.32 14.09 7.90
CA HIS A 182 2.26 14.63 7.06
C HIS A 182 2.49 16.13 6.76
N VAL A 183 2.81 16.93 7.77
CA VAL A 183 3.11 18.34 7.60
C VAL A 183 4.27 18.54 6.61
N ASP A 184 5.36 17.79 6.78
CA ASP A 184 6.50 17.84 5.86
C ASP A 184 6.11 17.47 4.43
N ALA A 185 5.39 16.37 4.23
CA ALA A 185 5.07 15.87 2.91
C ALA A 185 3.99 16.69 2.17
N TYR A 186 2.98 17.21 2.89
CA TYR A 186 1.80 17.76 2.25
C TYR A 186 1.55 19.25 2.49
N LEU A 187 2.04 19.81 3.58
CA LEU A 187 1.78 21.21 3.92
C LEU A 187 2.98 22.13 3.65
N THR A 188 4.21 21.61 3.72
CA THR A 188 5.42 22.41 3.51
C THR A 188 6.19 22.05 2.24
N ALA A 189 5.97 20.85 1.67
CA ALA A 189 6.63 20.45 0.45
C ALA A 189 6.04 21.16 -0.79
N PRO A 190 6.89 21.50 -1.79
CA PRO A 190 6.40 21.85 -3.13
C PRO A 190 5.58 20.70 -3.72
N ASP A 191 4.58 21.01 -4.57
CA ASP A 191 3.64 20.02 -5.11
C ASP A 191 4.31 18.78 -5.72
N LEU A 192 5.39 18.95 -6.49
CA LEU A 192 6.12 17.85 -7.09
C LEU A 192 6.91 17.00 -6.08
N ALA A 193 7.26 17.57 -4.92
CA ALA A 193 8.00 16.86 -3.89
C ALA A 193 7.11 16.03 -2.94
N ARG A 194 5.80 16.25 -2.95
CA ARG A 194 4.85 15.62 -2.03
C ARG A 194 4.93 14.09 -2.07
N LEU A 195 4.94 13.52 -3.27
CA LEU A 195 4.86 12.07 -3.42
C LEU A 195 6.15 11.37 -2.97
N HIS A 196 7.33 11.83 -3.38
CA HIS A 196 8.56 11.19 -2.94
C HIS A 196 8.86 11.41 -1.45
N ARG A 197 8.47 12.56 -0.84
CA ARG A 197 8.56 12.74 0.61
C ARG A 197 7.64 11.79 1.37
N ARG A 198 6.40 11.63 0.89
CA ARG A 198 5.48 10.62 1.42
C ARG A 198 6.11 9.23 1.38
N ASP A 199 6.71 8.85 0.25
CA ASP A 199 7.38 7.56 0.07
C ASP A 199 8.55 7.38 1.06
N THR A 200 9.37 8.40 1.24
CA THR A 200 10.44 8.38 2.25
C THR A 200 9.87 8.16 3.65
N HIS A 201 8.81 8.87 4.02
CA HIS A 201 8.18 8.71 5.33
C HIS A 201 7.48 7.35 5.52
N MET A 202 6.95 6.75 4.44
CA MET A 202 6.44 5.38 4.50
C MET A 202 7.57 4.37 4.75
N ALA A 203 8.72 4.54 4.08
CA ALA A 203 9.90 3.72 4.32
C ALA A 203 10.41 3.88 5.77
N ASP A 204 10.54 5.11 6.27
CA ASP A 204 10.98 5.38 7.64
C ASP A 204 10.04 4.73 8.66
N THR A 205 8.71 4.84 8.44
CA THR A 205 7.72 4.22 9.33
C THR A 205 7.87 2.70 9.36
N LEU A 206 8.12 2.09 8.22
CA LEU A 206 8.36 0.64 8.13
C LEU A 206 9.66 0.25 8.85
N LEU A 207 10.78 0.93 8.55
CA LEU A 207 12.11 0.64 9.11
C LEU A 207 12.14 0.77 10.63
N GLU A 208 11.49 1.79 11.18
CA GLU A 208 11.39 2.01 12.64
C GLU A 208 10.58 0.93 13.37
N ASN A 209 9.76 0.17 12.65
CA ASN A 209 8.84 -0.82 13.23
C ASN A 209 9.11 -2.25 12.75
N LEU A 210 10.26 -2.52 12.14
CA LEU A 210 10.62 -3.88 11.73
C LEU A 210 10.65 -4.81 12.94
N PRO A 211 10.01 -5.99 12.85
CA PRO A 211 10.08 -6.98 13.90
C PRO A 211 11.48 -7.60 13.95
N GLY A 212 11.90 -8.05 15.11
CA GLY A 212 13.19 -8.74 15.29
C GLY A 212 13.23 -10.15 14.69
N ARG A 213 12.14 -10.65 14.09
CA ARG A 213 11.97 -12.00 13.54
C ARG A 213 10.92 -12.06 12.45
N GLY A 214 10.99 -13.10 11.64
CA GLY A 214 10.02 -13.39 10.58
C GLY A 214 10.11 -12.42 9.40
N ILE A 215 9.24 -12.63 8.45
CA ILE A 215 9.14 -11.84 7.21
C ILE A 215 8.18 -10.67 7.45
N THR A 216 8.57 -9.48 7.04
CA THR A 216 7.66 -8.33 6.95
C THR A 216 7.09 -8.27 5.54
N VAL A 217 5.77 -8.29 5.41
CA VAL A 217 5.11 -8.06 4.12
C VAL A 217 4.68 -6.59 4.05
N ALA A 218 5.26 -5.84 3.11
CA ALA A 218 4.91 -4.47 2.82
C ALA A 218 3.98 -4.42 1.59
N TRP A 219 2.72 -4.12 1.81
CA TRP A 219 1.69 -4.02 0.77
C TRP A 219 1.47 -2.57 0.37
N ALA A 220 1.84 -2.24 -0.86
CA ALA A 220 1.58 -0.94 -1.47
C ALA A 220 1.42 -1.07 -2.99
N HIS A 221 1.12 0.04 -3.67
CA HIS A 221 1.13 0.06 -5.14
C HIS A 221 2.52 -0.30 -5.70
N ASN A 222 2.56 -0.88 -6.90
CA ASN A 222 3.82 -1.27 -7.58
C ASN A 222 4.88 -0.17 -7.53
N GLU A 223 4.52 1.08 -7.81
CA GLU A 223 5.50 2.15 -7.91
C GLU A 223 6.06 2.60 -6.56
N HIS A 224 5.35 2.37 -5.45
CA HIS A 224 5.89 2.60 -4.12
C HIS A 224 6.92 1.55 -3.71
N ILE A 225 6.68 0.28 -4.09
CA ILE A 225 7.61 -0.81 -3.74
C ILE A 225 8.76 -0.97 -4.75
N ALA A 226 8.65 -0.43 -5.96
CA ALA A 226 9.68 -0.50 -6.97
C ALA A 226 10.96 0.25 -6.56
N ARG A 227 12.13 -0.20 -7.02
CA ARG A 227 13.39 0.54 -6.89
C ARG A 227 13.45 1.70 -7.88
N ASN A 228 12.62 2.72 -7.68
CA ASN A 228 12.55 3.88 -8.54
C ASN A 228 13.25 5.10 -7.90
N PRO A 229 14.48 5.45 -8.31
CA PRO A 229 15.23 6.55 -7.72
C PRO A 229 14.69 7.94 -8.11
N ASP A 230 13.84 8.01 -9.12
CA ASP A 230 13.25 9.27 -9.62
C ASP A 230 11.72 9.16 -9.68
N PHE A 231 11.11 8.86 -8.55
CA PHE A 231 9.66 8.83 -8.38
C PHE A 231 9.16 10.23 -8.02
N TYR A 232 8.66 10.96 -9.00
CA TYR A 232 8.25 12.36 -8.85
C TYR A 232 9.36 13.27 -8.28
N GLY A 233 10.59 13.12 -8.79
CA GLY A 233 11.73 13.96 -8.43
C GLY A 233 12.49 13.54 -7.18
N GLY A 234 12.27 12.32 -6.67
CA GLY A 234 12.99 11.74 -5.54
C GLY A 234 12.80 10.23 -5.45
N PRO A 235 13.36 9.56 -4.44
CA PRO A 235 13.29 8.11 -4.32
C PRO A 235 11.87 7.63 -3.97
N SER A 236 11.47 6.48 -4.52
CA SER A 236 10.33 5.70 -4.04
C SER A 236 10.63 5.09 -2.66
N MET A 237 9.59 4.64 -1.97
CA MET A 237 9.71 3.83 -0.74
C MET A 237 10.66 2.64 -0.97
N GLY A 238 10.48 1.92 -2.08
CA GLY A 238 11.31 0.77 -2.43
C GLY A 238 12.78 1.11 -2.62
N THR A 239 13.12 2.29 -3.14
CA THR A 239 14.51 2.75 -3.27
C THR A 239 15.12 3.02 -1.89
N VAL A 240 14.38 3.64 -0.97
CA VAL A 240 14.85 3.88 0.40
C VAL A 240 15.05 2.55 1.14
N LEU A 241 14.08 1.63 1.03
CA LEU A 241 14.19 0.31 1.66
C LEU A 241 15.36 -0.51 1.11
N ASP A 242 15.62 -0.45 -0.20
CA ASP A 242 16.76 -1.14 -0.81
C ASP A 242 18.12 -0.58 -0.32
N ALA A 243 18.22 0.73 -0.17
CA ALA A 243 19.42 1.37 0.35
C ALA A 243 19.73 0.94 1.81
N GLU A 244 18.71 0.81 2.66
CA GLU A 244 18.85 0.48 4.08
C GLU A 244 18.96 -1.04 4.35
N LEU A 245 18.25 -1.85 3.59
CA LEU A 245 18.13 -3.29 3.84
C LEU A 245 18.97 -4.16 2.88
N GLY A 246 19.36 -3.61 1.72
CA GLY A 246 20.09 -4.36 0.68
C GLY A 246 19.32 -5.62 0.27
N ARG A 247 19.97 -6.78 0.28
CA ARG A 247 19.37 -8.07 -0.09
C ARG A 247 18.16 -8.50 0.75
N ARG A 248 17.97 -7.91 1.92
CA ARG A 248 16.78 -8.20 2.73
C ARG A 248 15.51 -7.52 2.21
N TYR A 249 15.63 -6.55 1.29
CA TYR A 249 14.47 -5.98 0.61
C TYR A 249 14.21 -6.71 -0.71
N VAL A 250 13.02 -7.28 -0.85
CA VAL A 250 12.62 -8.09 -2.01
C VAL A 250 11.31 -7.53 -2.58
N PRO A 251 11.33 -6.59 -3.52
CA PRO A 251 10.12 -6.12 -4.20
C PRO A 251 9.63 -7.11 -5.25
N VAL A 252 8.35 -7.47 -5.14
CA VAL A 252 7.63 -8.30 -6.10
C VAL A 252 6.47 -7.49 -6.68
N GLY A 253 6.61 -7.09 -7.94
CA GLY A 253 5.58 -6.35 -8.67
C GLY A 253 4.47 -7.26 -9.14
N LEU A 254 3.24 -6.77 -9.11
CA LEU A 254 2.07 -7.48 -9.61
C LEU A 254 1.55 -6.79 -10.87
N MET A 255 1.48 -7.54 -11.97
CA MET A 255 0.98 -7.07 -13.25
C MET A 255 -0.31 -7.79 -13.61
N CYS A 256 -1.16 -7.18 -14.38
CA CYS A 256 -2.37 -7.83 -14.88
C CYS A 256 -2.45 -7.72 -16.40
N GLY A 257 -3.07 -8.71 -17.00
CA GLY A 257 -3.37 -8.72 -18.43
C GLY A 257 -4.48 -7.72 -18.77
N GLU A 258 -5.53 -8.22 -19.40
CA GLU A 258 -6.75 -7.48 -19.69
C GLU A 258 -7.73 -7.59 -18.50
N GLY A 259 -8.86 -6.92 -18.61
CA GLY A 259 -9.97 -7.06 -17.66
C GLY A 259 -10.46 -5.73 -17.12
N GLU A 260 -10.85 -5.74 -15.86
CA GLU A 260 -11.52 -4.64 -15.19
C GLU A 260 -10.94 -4.41 -13.81
N ALA A 261 -11.09 -3.20 -13.30
CA ALA A 261 -10.79 -2.84 -11.92
C ALA A 261 -11.95 -2.02 -11.32
N ARG A 262 -12.06 -2.02 -10.01
CA ARG A 262 -12.86 -1.04 -9.29
C ARG A 262 -12.07 0.26 -9.23
N ALA A 263 -12.55 1.29 -9.89
CA ALA A 263 -11.87 2.59 -9.96
C ALA A 263 -12.88 3.74 -10.04
N VAL A 264 -12.41 4.96 -9.88
CA VAL A 264 -13.14 6.17 -10.23
C VAL A 264 -12.81 6.50 -11.68
N ASP A 265 -13.85 6.72 -12.50
CA ASP A 265 -13.69 7.15 -13.89
C ASP A 265 -14.03 8.65 -14.03
N PRO A 266 -13.03 9.53 -14.15
CA PRO A 266 -13.26 10.96 -14.28
C PRO A 266 -14.10 11.35 -15.50
N SER A 267 -14.10 10.53 -16.55
CA SER A 267 -14.89 10.80 -17.76
C SER A 267 -16.40 10.87 -17.53
N THR A 268 -16.86 10.29 -16.43
CA THR A 268 -18.29 10.28 -16.07
C THR A 268 -18.76 11.53 -15.32
N GLY A 269 -17.83 12.39 -14.88
CA GLY A 269 -18.13 13.59 -14.10
C GLY A 269 -18.56 13.33 -12.65
N ASP A 270 -18.32 12.12 -12.15
CA ASP A 270 -18.70 11.65 -10.82
C ASP A 270 -17.51 10.88 -10.20
N ASP A 271 -17.23 11.11 -8.93
CA ASP A 271 -16.15 10.49 -8.19
C ASP A 271 -16.56 9.16 -7.50
N SER A 272 -17.64 8.52 -7.95
CA SER A 272 -18.06 7.24 -7.40
C SER A 272 -17.19 6.07 -7.89
N TRP A 273 -16.98 5.10 -7.02
CA TRP A 273 -16.32 3.84 -7.36
C TRP A 273 -17.21 2.98 -8.25
N ARG A 274 -16.64 2.45 -9.32
CA ARG A 274 -17.34 1.60 -10.30
C ARG A 274 -16.41 0.58 -10.93
N THR A 275 -16.97 -0.39 -11.63
CA THR A 275 -16.22 -1.28 -12.52
C THR A 275 -15.79 -0.50 -13.76
N VAL A 276 -14.48 -0.47 -14.01
CA VAL A 276 -13.86 0.26 -15.12
C VAL A 276 -12.98 -0.72 -15.90
N PRO A 277 -13.06 -0.77 -17.24
CA PRO A 277 -12.14 -1.56 -18.04
C PRO A 277 -10.70 -1.05 -17.87
N LEU A 278 -9.73 -1.96 -17.90
CA LEU A 278 -8.33 -1.59 -17.93
C LEU A 278 -7.92 -1.07 -19.31
N PRO A 279 -6.97 -0.12 -19.40
CA PRO A 279 -6.41 0.28 -20.68
C PRO A 279 -5.81 -0.95 -21.41
N PRO A 280 -5.98 -1.06 -22.74
CA PRO A 280 -5.47 -2.19 -23.51
C PRO A 280 -3.97 -2.41 -23.30
N LEU A 281 -3.54 -3.67 -23.36
CA LEU A 281 -2.12 -4.00 -23.36
C LEU A 281 -1.48 -3.47 -24.64
N ARG A 282 -0.44 -2.67 -24.49
CA ARG A 282 0.31 -2.12 -25.62
C ARG A 282 1.58 -2.95 -25.86
N ALA A 283 1.85 -3.29 -27.11
CA ALA A 283 3.09 -3.95 -27.50
C ALA A 283 4.32 -3.13 -27.07
N GLY A 284 5.37 -3.80 -26.60
CA GLY A 284 6.59 -3.17 -26.10
C GLY A 284 6.53 -2.74 -24.63
N THR A 285 5.43 -2.99 -23.91
CA THR A 285 5.36 -2.80 -22.46
C THR A 285 5.80 -4.07 -21.73
N THR A 286 6.26 -3.91 -20.49
CA THR A 286 6.57 -5.01 -19.57
C THR A 286 5.35 -5.91 -19.36
N ASP A 287 4.16 -5.33 -19.18
CA ASP A 287 2.90 -6.06 -19.03
C ASP A 287 2.59 -6.95 -20.24
N ALA A 288 2.78 -6.45 -21.47
CA ALA A 288 2.55 -7.24 -22.69
C ALA A 288 3.59 -8.37 -22.84
N ALA A 289 4.85 -8.11 -22.50
CA ALA A 289 5.91 -9.10 -22.53
C ALA A 289 5.67 -10.22 -21.51
N LEU A 290 5.24 -9.90 -20.29
CA LEU A 290 4.86 -10.87 -19.27
C LEU A 290 3.61 -11.65 -19.65
N ALA A 291 2.59 -11.00 -20.19
CA ALA A 291 1.36 -11.66 -20.63
C ALA A 291 1.64 -12.72 -21.72
N ALA A 292 2.62 -12.49 -22.56
CA ALA A 292 3.05 -13.46 -23.58
C ALA A 292 3.72 -14.71 -22.98
N LEU A 293 4.28 -14.64 -21.78
CA LEU A 293 4.83 -15.78 -21.04
C LEU A 293 3.73 -16.58 -20.31
N GLY A 294 2.56 -15.99 -20.13
CA GLY A 294 1.46 -16.57 -19.36
C GLY A 294 1.42 -16.09 -17.91
N ALA A 295 0.40 -16.57 -17.16
CA ALA A 295 0.23 -16.22 -15.75
C ALA A 295 1.28 -16.93 -14.88
N GLY A 296 1.75 -16.26 -13.82
CA GLY A 296 2.68 -16.82 -12.85
C GLY A 296 3.74 -15.84 -12.38
N LEU A 297 4.64 -16.33 -11.54
CA LEU A 297 5.79 -15.60 -11.03
C LEU A 297 7.01 -15.84 -11.96
N VAL A 298 7.66 -14.75 -12.34
CA VAL A 298 8.99 -14.77 -12.95
C VAL A 298 9.96 -14.00 -12.07
N THR A 299 11.20 -14.48 -11.97
CA THR A 299 12.26 -13.78 -11.22
C THR A 299 13.04 -12.85 -12.13
N ARG A 300 13.72 -11.87 -11.55
CA ARG A 300 14.61 -10.93 -12.24
C ARG A 300 15.68 -11.62 -13.11
N GLU A 301 16.10 -12.82 -12.70
CA GLU A 301 17.10 -13.60 -13.44
C GLU A 301 16.52 -14.25 -14.70
N SER A 302 15.23 -14.59 -14.68
CA SER A 302 14.54 -15.28 -15.78
C SER A 302 13.84 -14.31 -16.72
N PHE A 303 13.61 -13.06 -16.31
CA PHE A 303 12.91 -12.07 -17.10
C PHE A 303 13.54 -10.69 -16.94
N SER A 304 13.88 -10.07 -18.08
CA SER A 304 14.37 -8.70 -18.16
C SER A 304 13.73 -7.98 -19.33
N HIS A 305 13.11 -6.86 -19.07
CA HIS A 305 12.47 -6.01 -20.07
C HIS A 305 12.77 -4.53 -19.75
N SER A 306 13.16 -3.77 -20.77
CA SER A 306 13.54 -2.36 -20.64
C SER A 306 12.42 -1.39 -21.02
N GLY A 307 11.30 -1.89 -21.50
CA GLY A 307 10.15 -1.07 -21.91
C GLY A 307 9.35 -0.53 -20.73
N PRO A 308 8.42 0.39 -21.01
CA PRO A 308 7.54 0.94 -20.00
C PRO A 308 6.62 -0.15 -19.41
N ARG A 309 6.04 0.14 -18.24
CA ARG A 309 5.00 -0.67 -17.64
C ARG A 309 3.75 0.15 -17.38
N ARG A 310 2.59 -0.50 -17.24
CA ARG A 310 1.37 0.20 -16.89
C ARG A 310 1.47 0.77 -15.47
N PHE A 311 0.93 1.96 -15.33
CA PHE A 311 0.80 2.69 -14.07
C PHE A 311 -0.67 3.03 -13.87
N LEU A 312 -1.37 2.22 -13.08
CA LEU A 312 -2.82 2.29 -12.88
C LEU A 312 -3.11 2.55 -11.40
N GLY A 313 -3.48 3.77 -11.08
CA GLY A 313 -3.91 4.12 -9.73
C GLY A 313 -5.38 3.73 -9.45
N TRP A 314 -6.00 4.46 -8.55
CA TRP A 314 -7.42 4.34 -8.19
C TRP A 314 -8.36 5.12 -9.14
N ARG A 315 -7.79 5.93 -10.06
CA ARG A 315 -8.53 6.68 -11.10
C ARG A 315 -8.09 6.18 -12.46
N ILE A 316 -9.05 5.84 -13.31
CA ILE A 316 -8.83 5.38 -14.68
C ILE A 316 -9.80 6.14 -15.58
N ASP A 317 -9.28 7.11 -16.32
CA ASP A 317 -10.06 7.92 -17.27
C ASP A 317 -10.25 7.17 -18.59
N THR A 318 -11.41 6.57 -18.79
CA THR A 318 -11.71 5.77 -19.99
C THR A 318 -11.80 6.60 -21.26
N SER A 319 -12.04 7.90 -21.18
CA SER A 319 -12.06 8.78 -22.35
C SER A 319 -10.71 8.84 -23.09
N LEU A 320 -9.63 8.54 -22.39
CA LEU A 320 -8.27 8.55 -22.94
C LEU A 320 -7.92 7.31 -23.79
N PHE A 321 -8.74 6.24 -23.73
CA PHE A 321 -8.43 4.97 -24.41
C PHE A 321 -8.47 5.09 -25.95
N GLY A 322 -9.20 6.06 -26.48
CA GLY A 322 -9.28 6.34 -27.91
C GLY A 322 -8.08 7.10 -28.49
N ASP A 323 -7.24 7.69 -27.63
CA ASP A 323 -6.04 8.43 -27.99
C ASP A 323 -4.79 7.72 -27.43
N ALA A 324 -4.02 7.08 -28.33
CA ALA A 324 -2.86 6.28 -27.93
C ALA A 324 -1.77 7.09 -27.21
N ASP A 325 -1.59 8.37 -27.54
CA ASP A 325 -0.58 9.23 -26.91
C ASP A 325 -1.04 9.70 -25.53
N ALA A 326 -2.32 10.07 -25.39
CA ALA A 326 -2.91 10.41 -24.11
C ALA A 326 -2.92 9.21 -23.16
N ALA A 327 -3.34 8.04 -23.62
CA ALA A 327 -3.33 6.79 -22.86
C ALA A 327 -1.92 6.44 -22.38
N ARG A 328 -0.91 6.52 -23.26
CA ARG A 328 0.49 6.26 -22.91
C ARG A 328 0.97 7.20 -21.80
N LYS A 329 0.74 8.50 -21.93
CA LYS A 329 1.16 9.50 -20.95
C LYS A 329 0.48 9.34 -19.59
N SER A 330 -0.76 8.84 -19.56
CA SER A 330 -1.55 8.73 -18.35
C SER A 330 -1.42 7.38 -17.65
N PHE A 331 -1.14 6.31 -18.41
CA PHE A 331 -1.20 4.94 -17.91
C PHE A 331 0.09 4.15 -18.04
N GLU A 332 1.20 4.78 -18.43
CA GLU A 332 2.49 4.11 -18.52
C GLU A 332 3.59 4.91 -17.83
N ILE A 333 4.56 4.20 -17.29
CA ILE A 333 5.78 4.76 -16.72
C ILE A 333 6.99 4.10 -17.37
N GLU A 334 7.95 4.93 -17.82
CA GLU A 334 9.20 4.50 -18.47
C GLU A 334 10.17 3.93 -17.44
N ARG A 335 9.97 2.67 -17.06
CA ARG A 335 10.78 2.02 -16.04
C ARG A 335 11.05 0.55 -16.40
N PRO A 336 12.29 0.05 -16.20
CA PRO A 336 12.63 -1.33 -16.50
C PRO A 336 12.01 -2.32 -15.51
N SER A 337 11.88 -3.58 -15.93
CA SER A 337 11.43 -4.67 -15.05
C SER A 337 12.39 -4.96 -13.89
N SER A 338 13.64 -4.55 -14.01
CA SER A 338 14.69 -4.75 -12.99
C SER A 338 14.50 -3.96 -11.70
N ASP A 339 13.48 -3.09 -11.65
CA ASP A 339 13.04 -2.43 -10.41
C ASP A 339 12.47 -3.42 -9.39
N PHE A 340 12.17 -4.65 -9.81
CA PHE A 340 11.63 -5.74 -9.00
C PHE A 340 12.57 -6.95 -9.03
N ASP A 341 12.58 -7.74 -7.95
CA ASP A 341 13.23 -9.06 -7.91
C ASP A 341 12.35 -10.17 -8.45
N GLY A 342 11.03 -9.97 -8.39
CA GLY A 342 10.05 -10.84 -8.99
C GLY A 342 8.89 -10.05 -9.61
N LEU A 343 8.28 -10.62 -10.63
CA LEU A 343 7.07 -10.10 -11.27
C LEU A 343 6.03 -11.21 -11.37
N VAL A 344 4.84 -10.92 -10.92
CA VAL A 344 3.69 -11.83 -11.03
C VAL A 344 2.75 -11.30 -12.10
N MET A 345 2.42 -12.13 -13.08
CA MET A 345 1.40 -11.84 -14.07
C MET A 345 0.07 -12.49 -13.68
N LEU A 346 -0.93 -11.67 -13.44
CA LEU A 346 -2.33 -12.11 -13.38
C LEU A 346 -2.89 -12.09 -14.80
N GLY A 347 -3.37 -13.21 -15.29
CA GLY A 347 -3.85 -13.32 -16.67
C GLY A 347 -4.98 -12.33 -17.00
N ARG A 348 -5.95 -12.18 -16.09
CA ARG A 348 -7.05 -11.21 -16.19
C ARG A 348 -7.31 -10.55 -14.85
N SER A 349 -7.50 -9.24 -14.85
CA SER A 349 -7.98 -8.50 -13.68
C SER A 349 -9.50 -8.58 -13.59
N THR A 350 -10.01 -8.71 -12.37
CA THR A 350 -11.45 -8.63 -12.06
C THR A 350 -11.67 -7.46 -11.12
N ALA A 351 -12.68 -6.63 -11.43
CA ALA A 351 -13.04 -5.53 -10.54
C ALA A 351 -13.47 -6.05 -9.17
N ASP A 352 -12.96 -5.43 -8.11
CA ASP A 352 -13.44 -5.73 -6.76
C ASP A 352 -14.80 -5.06 -6.48
N VAL A 353 -15.48 -5.53 -5.46
CA VAL A 353 -16.77 -5.00 -5.03
C VAL A 353 -16.58 -4.20 -3.75
N THR A 354 -17.19 -3.02 -3.67
CA THR A 354 -17.20 -2.23 -2.43
C THR A 354 -17.92 -3.02 -1.33
N ALA A 355 -17.26 -3.22 -0.20
CA ALA A 355 -17.86 -3.87 0.95
C ALA A 355 -18.90 -2.97 1.61
N GLU A 356 -20.00 -3.54 2.05
CA GLU A 356 -20.95 -2.87 2.93
C GLU A 356 -20.36 -2.88 4.36
N LEU A 357 -19.87 -1.73 4.79
CA LEU A 357 -19.25 -1.51 6.11
C LEU A 357 -20.07 -0.50 6.91
N PRO A 358 -19.98 -0.52 8.25
CA PRO A 358 -20.59 0.52 9.08
C PRO A 358 -20.05 1.91 8.71
N GLU A 359 -20.79 2.96 9.05
CA GLU A 359 -20.27 4.33 8.94
C GLU A 359 -19.13 4.52 9.95
N PRO A 360 -18.01 5.15 9.53
CA PRO A 360 -16.83 5.31 10.36
C PRO A 360 -16.99 6.35 11.46
#